data_6fb8a6be23a0d5927992ee04ff5ba023
#
_entry.id   6fb8a6be23a0d5927992ee04ff5ba023
#
_cell.length_a   1.000
_cell.length_b   1.000
_cell.length_c   1.000
_cell.angle_alpha   90.00
_cell.angle_beta   90.00
_cell.angle_gamma   90.00
#
_symmetry.space_group_name_H-M   'P 1'
#
loop_
_entity.id
_entity.type
_entity.pdbx_description
1 polymer ?
#
loop_
_entity_poly.entity_id
_entity_poly.type
_entity_poly.pdbx_seq_one_letter_code
_entity_poly.pdbx_strand_id
1 'polypeptide(L)'
;NNIWMEDLDEIDRKVDDKKAARQFQALYQFLSSRGVVQLLPVPADCGLQDLIFTANLGIILEHLPAKDTVIISNYKSKPRIGETEVGVKFFQSMGYKTIVPTTKFEGEAELKHLYDNVYVGGYGLRSQKETYDQLEDQFGMKIIKVREDDPYLYHLDCSIFPLTYEKTIVCTEILSSKEVKEIEAVTEIIDISRDEALPGLCNSVRLGNYILNGSHIHELKRGTENYRLELAKNRKLEDIAADNGFELALFN
;
A
#
# COMPACT_ATOMS: atom_id res chain seq x y z
N ASN A 1 15.09 5.13 -0.06
CA ASN A 1 15.85 4.90 -1.29
C ASN A 1 14.93 4.57 -2.46
N ASN A 2 14.28 5.58 -2.95
CA ASN A 2 13.46 5.56 -4.16
C ASN A 2 13.68 6.90 -4.88
N ILE A 3 13.22 6.98 -6.13
CA ILE A 3 13.43 8.14 -7.01
C ILE A 3 12.89 9.45 -6.38
N TRP A 4 11.78 9.40 -5.67
CA TRP A 4 11.20 10.55 -4.96
C TRP A 4 12.13 11.17 -3.92
N MET A 5 12.90 10.31 -3.22
CA MET A 5 13.87 10.77 -2.20
C MET A 5 15.18 11.24 -2.83
N GLU A 6 15.55 10.68 -3.98
CA GLU A 6 16.78 11.07 -4.68
C GLU A 6 16.66 12.46 -5.29
N ASP A 7 15.47 12.85 -5.71
CA ASP A 7 15.17 14.15 -6.31
C ASP A 7 15.07 15.30 -5.29
N LEU A 8 15.07 15.00 -3.97
CA LEU A 8 14.99 16.02 -2.93
C LEU A 8 16.36 16.54 -2.51
N ASP A 9 16.45 17.85 -2.25
CA ASP A 9 17.61 18.46 -1.62
C ASP A 9 17.80 17.97 -0.18
N GLU A 10 19.04 18.06 0.35
CA GLU A 10 19.38 17.58 1.70
C GLU A 10 18.54 18.23 2.82
N ILE A 11 18.12 19.47 2.61
CA ILE A 11 17.27 20.22 3.55
C ILE A 11 15.84 19.67 3.54
N ASP A 12 15.31 19.36 2.36
CA ASP A 12 13.95 18.87 2.18
C ASP A 12 13.78 17.40 2.59
N ARG A 13 14.90 16.67 2.74
CA ARG A 13 14.90 15.30 3.30
C ARG A 13 14.77 15.27 4.82
N LYS A 14 14.87 16.41 5.51
CA LYS A 14 14.75 16.46 6.98
C LYS A 14 13.30 16.43 7.40
N VAL A 15 12.98 15.50 8.27
CA VAL A 15 11.64 15.38 8.86
C VAL A 15 11.49 16.42 9.97
N ASP A 16 10.38 17.16 9.98
CA ASP A 16 9.94 17.94 11.14
C ASP A 16 9.28 16.98 12.15
N ASP A 17 10.04 16.55 13.15
CA ASP A 17 9.60 15.58 14.16
C ASP A 17 8.34 16.02 14.90
N LYS A 18 8.18 17.32 15.17
CA LYS A 18 7.01 17.85 15.89
C LYS A 18 5.77 17.81 15.01
N LYS A 19 5.93 18.09 13.71
CA LYS A 19 4.85 18.02 12.74
C LYS A 19 4.47 16.55 12.53
N ALA A 20 5.44 15.69 12.28
CA ALA A 20 5.22 14.25 12.10
C ALA A 20 4.52 13.63 13.31
N ALA A 21 4.93 13.96 14.54
CA ALA A 21 4.26 13.48 15.75
C ALA A 21 2.80 13.92 15.85
N ARG A 22 2.47 15.16 15.49
CA ARG A 22 1.08 15.65 15.49
C ARG A 22 0.23 14.95 14.43
N GLN A 23 0.77 14.75 13.23
CA GLN A 23 0.08 14.04 12.14
C GLN A 23 -0.17 12.58 12.53
N PHE A 24 0.84 11.90 13.07
CA PHE A 24 0.71 10.55 13.59
C PHE A 24 -0.35 10.46 14.71
N GLN A 25 -0.36 11.40 15.65
CA GLN A 25 -1.35 11.44 16.73
C GLN A 25 -2.78 11.60 16.18
N ALA A 26 -2.99 12.46 15.18
CA ALA A 26 -4.29 12.65 14.55
C ALA A 26 -4.79 11.35 13.88
N LEU A 27 -3.92 10.69 13.10
CA LEU A 27 -4.22 9.39 12.49
C LEU A 27 -4.51 8.33 13.57
N TYR A 28 -3.66 8.23 14.60
CA TYR A 28 -3.85 7.28 15.69
C TYR A 28 -5.19 7.47 16.41
N GLN A 29 -5.55 8.72 16.73
CA GLN A 29 -6.83 9.03 17.37
C GLN A 29 -8.03 8.65 16.50
N PHE A 30 -7.95 8.90 15.20
CA PHE A 30 -8.98 8.49 14.25
C PHE A 30 -9.14 6.97 14.21
N LEU A 31 -8.04 6.25 14.04
CA LEU A 31 -8.04 4.78 13.96
C LEU A 31 -8.50 4.14 15.28
N SER A 32 -7.99 4.59 16.43
CA SER A 32 -8.29 4.01 17.75
C SER A 32 -9.72 4.26 18.21
N SER A 33 -10.38 5.30 17.67
CA SER A 33 -11.82 5.53 17.91
C SER A 33 -12.73 4.56 17.12
N ARG A 34 -12.19 3.79 16.17
CA ARG A 34 -12.92 2.91 15.23
C ARG A 34 -12.50 1.45 15.30
N GLY A 35 -11.39 1.16 15.93
CA GLY A 35 -10.87 -0.21 16.02
C GLY A 35 -9.67 -0.33 16.95
N VAL A 36 -9.16 -1.55 17.06
CA VAL A 36 -7.94 -1.85 17.81
C VAL A 36 -6.73 -1.49 16.96
N VAL A 37 -5.88 -0.59 17.46
CA VAL A 37 -4.64 -0.21 16.80
C VAL A 37 -3.47 -0.89 17.49
N GLN A 38 -2.72 -1.68 16.76
CA GLN A 38 -1.48 -2.27 17.22
C GLN A 38 -0.31 -1.38 16.79
N LEU A 39 0.48 -0.93 17.75
CA LEU A 39 1.67 -0.13 17.46
C LEU A 39 2.88 -1.06 17.29
N LEU A 40 3.53 -0.97 16.12
CA LEU A 40 4.79 -1.64 15.88
C LEU A 40 5.91 -0.95 16.66
N PRO A 41 6.54 -1.61 17.64
CA PRO A 41 7.66 -1.00 18.36
C PRO A 41 8.88 -0.92 17.43
N VAL A 42 9.41 0.28 17.30
CA VAL A 42 10.67 0.52 16.56
C VAL A 42 11.83 0.45 17.55
N PRO A 43 12.79 -0.47 17.37
CA PRO A 43 13.96 -0.52 18.22
C PRO A 43 14.76 0.79 18.15
N ALA A 44 15.22 1.29 19.29
CA ALA A 44 16.06 2.48 19.32
C ALA A 44 17.34 2.25 18.49
N ASP A 45 17.76 3.28 17.77
CA ASP A 45 19.01 3.28 16.99
C ASP A 45 19.17 2.13 15.97
N CYS A 46 18.05 1.53 15.53
CA CYS A 46 18.10 0.40 14.61
C CYS A 46 18.41 0.78 13.15
N GLY A 47 18.34 2.07 12.80
CA GLY A 47 18.53 2.55 11.42
C GLY A 47 17.44 2.13 10.42
N LEU A 48 16.32 1.57 10.91
CA LEU A 48 15.21 1.09 10.07
C LEU A 48 14.15 2.20 9.90
N GLN A 49 14.52 3.26 9.21
CA GLN A 49 13.69 4.46 9.03
C GLN A 49 12.38 4.19 8.29
N ASP A 50 12.32 3.15 7.45
CA ASP A 50 11.16 2.84 6.61
C ASP A 50 10.14 1.90 7.30
N LEU A 51 10.34 1.54 8.58
CA LEU A 51 9.36 0.77 9.37
C LEU A 51 8.00 1.48 9.53
N ILE A 52 7.92 2.77 9.27
CA ILE A 52 6.65 3.51 9.26
C ILE A 52 5.71 3.06 8.13
N PHE A 53 6.25 2.46 7.06
CA PHE A 53 5.48 1.94 5.92
C PHE A 53 5.03 0.50 6.21
N THR A 54 4.07 0.35 7.11
CA THR A 54 3.64 -0.95 7.63
C THR A 54 2.97 -1.86 6.59
N ALA A 55 2.40 -1.31 5.52
CA ALA A 55 1.88 -2.08 4.38
C ALA A 55 2.98 -2.92 3.69
N ASN A 56 4.23 -2.45 3.73
CA ASN A 56 5.36 -3.21 3.20
C ASN A 56 5.86 -4.31 4.14
N LEU A 57 5.39 -4.40 5.39
CA LEU A 57 5.94 -5.34 6.38
C LEU A 57 5.49 -6.78 6.13
N GLY A 58 4.30 -6.98 5.64
CA GLY A 58 3.73 -8.29 5.36
C GLY A 58 2.25 -8.21 5.01
N ILE A 59 1.63 -9.36 4.77
CA ILE A 59 0.19 -9.49 4.51
C ILE A 59 -0.39 -10.64 5.30
N ILE A 60 -1.54 -10.42 5.95
CA ILE A 60 -2.33 -11.46 6.60
C ILE A 60 -3.16 -12.19 5.52
N LEU A 61 -3.13 -13.50 5.51
CA LEU A 61 -3.91 -14.30 4.56
C LEU A 61 -5.36 -14.46 5.05
N GLU A 62 -6.22 -13.51 4.68
CA GLU A 62 -7.61 -13.44 5.16
C GLU A 62 -8.50 -14.56 4.60
N HIS A 63 -8.14 -15.17 3.47
CA HIS A 63 -8.88 -16.28 2.87
C HIS A 63 -8.71 -17.61 3.63
N LEU A 64 -7.68 -17.72 4.47
CA LEU A 64 -7.49 -18.91 5.28
C LEU A 64 -8.50 -18.93 6.45
N PRO A 65 -9.10 -20.09 6.79
CA PRO A 65 -10.14 -20.16 7.84
C PRO A 65 -9.70 -19.62 9.21
N ALA A 66 -8.45 -19.86 9.59
CA ALA A 66 -7.91 -19.42 10.88
C ALA A 66 -7.48 -17.93 10.87
N LYS A 67 -7.23 -17.34 9.71
CA LYS A 67 -6.71 -15.96 9.55
C LYS A 67 -5.50 -15.66 10.45
N ASP A 68 -4.70 -16.67 10.73
CA ASP A 68 -3.59 -16.63 11.67
C ASP A 68 -2.21 -16.68 11.00
N THR A 69 -2.17 -16.56 9.68
CA THR A 69 -0.94 -16.68 8.89
C THR A 69 -0.59 -15.37 8.23
N VAL A 70 0.66 -14.96 8.36
CA VAL A 70 1.21 -13.73 7.76
C VAL A 70 2.40 -14.08 6.88
N ILE A 71 2.38 -13.59 5.66
CA ILE A 71 3.56 -13.60 4.78
C ILE A 71 4.34 -12.33 5.07
N ILE A 72 5.51 -12.48 5.66
CA ILE A 72 6.42 -11.36 6.00
C ILE A 72 7.31 -11.04 4.80
N SER A 73 7.62 -9.78 4.64
CA SER A 73 8.42 -9.30 3.52
C SER A 73 9.87 -9.78 3.56
N ASN A 74 10.38 -10.12 2.38
CA ASN A 74 11.78 -10.35 2.09
C ASN A 74 12.29 -9.22 1.18
N TYR A 75 12.70 -8.12 1.77
CA TYR A 75 13.02 -6.89 1.06
C TYR A 75 14.16 -7.00 0.07
N LYS A 76 14.00 -6.32 -1.08
CA LYS A 76 15.06 -6.12 -2.08
C LYS A 76 16.01 -4.98 -1.65
N SER A 77 15.45 -3.92 -1.09
CA SER A 77 16.19 -2.73 -0.66
C SER A 77 17.06 -3.03 0.57
N LYS A 78 18.36 -2.82 0.46
CA LYS A 78 19.33 -3.10 1.54
C LYS A 78 18.99 -2.42 2.87
N PRO A 79 18.60 -1.12 2.92
CA PRO A 79 18.23 -0.44 4.16
C PRO A 79 17.04 -1.09 4.89
N ARG A 80 16.17 -1.81 4.16
CA ARG A 80 14.96 -2.41 4.70
C ARG A 80 15.10 -3.88 5.14
N ILE A 81 16.20 -4.54 4.82
CA ILE A 81 16.37 -5.99 5.10
C ILE A 81 16.13 -6.33 6.58
N GLY A 82 16.56 -5.48 7.50
CA GLY A 82 16.35 -5.67 8.95
C GLY A 82 14.90 -5.61 9.39
N GLU A 83 14.00 -5.01 8.60
CA GLU A 83 12.57 -4.93 8.91
C GLU A 83 11.90 -6.32 8.92
N THR A 84 12.39 -7.27 8.12
CA THR A 84 11.89 -8.65 8.09
C THR A 84 11.88 -9.28 9.49
N GLU A 85 12.99 -9.17 10.23
CA GLU A 85 13.10 -9.74 11.58
C GLU A 85 12.15 -9.05 12.57
N VAL A 86 12.01 -7.71 12.45
CA VAL A 86 11.05 -6.94 13.26
C VAL A 86 9.63 -7.42 13.00
N GLY A 87 9.24 -7.60 11.73
CA GLY A 87 7.94 -8.12 11.33
C GLY A 87 7.67 -9.53 11.89
N VAL A 88 8.63 -10.44 11.74
CA VAL A 88 8.51 -11.81 12.28
C VAL A 88 8.25 -11.76 13.79
N LYS A 89 9.06 -11.04 14.56
CA LYS A 89 8.90 -10.95 16.02
C LYS A 89 7.58 -10.32 16.42
N PHE A 90 7.18 -9.26 15.74
CA PHE A 90 5.92 -8.55 16.01
C PHE A 90 4.72 -9.47 15.83
N PHE A 91 4.57 -10.09 14.66
CA PHE A 91 3.42 -10.94 14.37
C PHE A 91 3.43 -12.23 15.21
N GLN A 92 4.58 -12.83 15.46
CA GLN A 92 4.67 -13.99 16.37
C GLN A 92 4.26 -13.64 17.80
N SER A 93 4.59 -12.44 18.30
CA SER A 93 4.16 -12.00 19.64
C SER A 93 2.65 -11.86 19.78
N MET A 94 1.94 -11.68 18.65
CA MET A 94 0.48 -11.65 18.58
C MET A 94 -0.16 -13.02 18.27
N GLY A 95 0.65 -14.08 18.19
CA GLY A 95 0.17 -15.45 17.95
C GLY A 95 0.03 -15.84 16.47
N TYR A 96 0.49 -15.02 15.54
CA TYR A 96 0.45 -15.36 14.11
C TYR A 96 1.56 -16.34 13.72
N LYS A 97 1.25 -17.21 12.78
CA LYS A 97 2.24 -17.99 12.02
C LYS A 97 2.88 -17.09 10.98
N THR A 98 4.18 -16.98 11.01
CA THR A 98 4.93 -16.12 10.07
C THR A 98 5.68 -16.95 9.04
N ILE A 99 5.61 -16.55 7.79
CA ILE A 99 6.32 -17.17 6.67
C ILE A 99 7.08 -16.06 5.94
N VAL A 100 8.37 -16.29 5.72
CA VAL A 100 9.21 -15.40 4.91
C VAL A 100 9.50 -16.11 3.60
N PRO A 101 9.07 -15.57 2.44
CA PRO A 101 9.39 -16.15 1.14
C PRO A 101 10.91 -16.19 0.90
N THR A 102 11.38 -17.17 0.14
CA THR A 102 12.79 -17.26 -0.24
C THR A 102 13.17 -16.25 -1.33
N THR A 103 12.20 -15.83 -2.12
CA THR A 103 12.29 -14.82 -3.18
C THR A 103 11.84 -13.45 -2.66
N LYS A 104 12.10 -12.37 -3.41
CA LYS A 104 11.78 -11.01 -2.98
C LYS A 104 10.30 -10.71 -2.98
N PHE A 105 9.85 -10.06 -1.91
CA PHE A 105 8.45 -9.71 -1.65
C PHE A 105 8.36 -8.53 -0.68
N GLU A 106 7.51 -7.56 -0.96
CA GLU A 106 7.34 -6.37 -0.11
C GLU A 106 5.90 -6.18 0.41
N GLY A 107 5.32 -7.25 0.96
CA GLY A 107 4.12 -7.21 1.79
C GLY A 107 2.82 -6.92 1.05
N GLU A 108 1.87 -6.33 1.79
CA GLU A 108 0.55 -5.95 1.28
C GLU A 108 0.64 -4.81 0.25
N ALA A 109 1.73 -4.02 0.27
CA ALA A 109 1.98 -3.03 -0.77
C ALA A 109 2.12 -3.64 -2.17
N GLU A 110 2.49 -4.93 -2.26
CA GLU A 110 2.70 -5.68 -3.51
C GLU A 110 1.69 -6.80 -3.75
N LEU A 111 0.80 -7.06 -2.80
CA LEU A 111 -0.19 -8.13 -2.91
C LEU A 111 -1.52 -7.68 -2.30
N LYS A 112 -2.49 -7.40 -3.14
CA LYS A 112 -3.81 -6.91 -2.74
C LYS A 112 -4.84 -8.03 -2.77
N HIS A 113 -5.52 -8.23 -1.65
CA HIS A 113 -6.66 -9.15 -1.55
C HIS A 113 -7.90 -8.53 -2.17
N LEU A 114 -8.57 -9.25 -3.07
CA LEU A 114 -9.84 -8.83 -3.67
C LEU A 114 -11.03 -9.45 -2.91
N TYR A 115 -11.14 -10.77 -2.98
CA TYR A 115 -12.18 -11.57 -2.28
C TYR A 115 -11.76 -13.04 -2.26
N ASP A 116 -12.36 -13.83 -1.41
CA ASP A 116 -12.06 -15.26 -1.25
C ASP A 116 -10.54 -15.53 -1.30
N ASN A 117 -10.08 -16.37 -2.23
CA ASN A 117 -8.66 -16.64 -2.47
C ASN A 117 -8.07 -15.87 -3.67
N VAL A 118 -8.76 -14.82 -4.17
CA VAL A 118 -8.35 -14.03 -5.35
C VAL A 118 -7.56 -12.79 -4.92
N TYR A 119 -6.41 -12.59 -5.53
CA TYR A 119 -5.48 -11.51 -5.26
C TYR A 119 -4.94 -10.88 -6.55
N VAL A 120 -4.42 -9.66 -6.44
CA VAL A 120 -3.57 -9.03 -7.46
C VAL A 120 -2.18 -8.84 -6.88
N GLY A 121 -1.14 -9.24 -7.59
CA GLY A 121 0.26 -9.14 -7.17
C GLY A 121 1.14 -8.40 -8.16
N GLY A 122 1.86 -7.38 -7.70
CA GLY A 122 2.83 -6.59 -8.48
C GLY A 122 4.22 -7.23 -8.48
N TYR A 123 4.88 -7.29 -9.63
CA TYR A 123 6.24 -7.84 -9.72
C TYR A 123 7.11 -7.03 -10.68
N GLY A 124 8.43 -7.08 -10.44
CA GLY A 124 9.43 -6.47 -11.32
C GLY A 124 10.37 -5.55 -10.57
N LEU A 125 9.90 -4.42 -10.07
CA LEU A 125 10.75 -3.46 -9.37
C LEU A 125 11.14 -3.92 -7.97
N ARG A 126 10.19 -4.42 -7.20
CA ARG A 126 10.38 -4.80 -5.78
C ARG A 126 10.19 -6.28 -5.52
N SER A 127 9.06 -6.84 -5.90
CA SER A 127 8.76 -8.26 -5.73
C SER A 127 9.12 -9.09 -6.95
N GLN A 128 9.28 -10.39 -6.77
CA GLN A 128 9.58 -11.35 -7.81
C GLN A 128 8.35 -12.19 -8.14
N LYS A 129 8.15 -12.48 -9.43
CA LYS A 129 6.99 -13.25 -9.91
C LYS A 129 6.92 -14.65 -9.29
N GLU A 130 8.08 -15.26 -9.10
CA GLU A 130 8.23 -16.60 -8.53
C GLU A 130 7.71 -16.69 -7.08
N THR A 131 7.67 -15.56 -6.36
CA THR A 131 7.05 -15.50 -5.04
C THR A 131 5.57 -15.84 -5.12
N TYR A 132 4.88 -15.28 -6.11
CA TYR A 132 3.44 -15.51 -6.29
C TYR A 132 3.14 -16.94 -6.72
N ASP A 133 3.98 -17.56 -7.57
CA ASP A 133 3.84 -18.97 -7.92
C ASP A 133 3.94 -19.87 -6.67
N GLN A 134 4.88 -19.58 -5.76
CA GLN A 134 5.01 -20.29 -4.49
C GLN A 134 3.80 -20.09 -3.56
N LEU A 135 3.27 -18.87 -3.49
CA LEU A 135 2.09 -18.56 -2.65
C LEU A 135 0.82 -19.23 -3.18
N GLU A 136 0.64 -19.27 -4.51
CA GLU A 136 -0.46 -20.01 -5.14
C GLU A 136 -0.41 -21.51 -4.79
N ASP A 137 0.76 -22.12 -4.95
CA ASP A 137 0.95 -23.56 -4.68
C ASP A 137 0.78 -23.89 -3.19
N GLN A 138 1.27 -23.05 -2.29
CA GLN A 138 1.28 -23.33 -0.86
C GLN A 138 -0.05 -23.04 -0.18
N PHE A 139 -0.76 -22.00 -0.62
CA PHE A 139 -1.96 -21.48 0.07
C PHE A 139 -3.23 -21.54 -0.77
N GLY A 140 -3.17 -22.11 -1.99
CA GLY A 140 -4.34 -22.20 -2.89
C GLY A 140 -4.85 -20.85 -3.36
N MET A 141 -3.99 -19.85 -3.40
CA MET A 141 -4.32 -18.52 -3.88
C MET A 141 -4.49 -18.52 -5.41
N LYS A 142 -5.28 -17.59 -5.91
CA LYS A 142 -5.33 -17.21 -7.33
C LYS A 142 -4.81 -15.78 -7.46
N ILE A 143 -3.62 -15.61 -8.01
CA ILE A 143 -2.96 -14.31 -8.07
C ILE A 143 -2.86 -13.81 -9.52
N ILE A 144 -3.54 -12.69 -9.81
CA ILE A 144 -3.34 -11.97 -11.07
C ILE A 144 -2.04 -11.20 -10.94
N LYS A 145 -1.06 -11.53 -11.78
CA LYS A 145 0.30 -11.01 -11.68
C LYS A 145 0.45 -9.87 -12.68
N VAL A 146 0.66 -8.65 -12.18
CA VAL A 146 0.86 -7.45 -12.99
C VAL A 146 2.31 -6.98 -12.90
N ARG A 147 2.83 -6.48 -14.02
CA ARG A 147 4.22 -6.05 -14.10
C ARG A 147 4.35 -4.58 -13.76
N GLU A 148 5.29 -4.25 -12.90
CA GLU A 148 5.63 -2.90 -12.47
C GLU A 148 6.93 -2.47 -13.12
N ASP A 149 6.83 -1.51 -14.04
CA ASP A 149 7.96 -0.94 -14.78
C ASP A 149 8.10 0.58 -14.56
N ASP A 150 7.09 1.25 -13.97
CA ASP A 150 7.14 2.69 -13.69
C ASP A 150 7.90 2.97 -12.38
N PRO A 151 9.07 3.64 -12.44
CA PRO A 151 9.87 3.90 -11.24
C PRO A 151 9.21 4.86 -10.24
N TYR A 152 8.20 5.63 -10.65
CA TYR A 152 7.43 6.52 -9.77
C TYR A 152 6.24 5.84 -9.12
N LEU A 153 5.71 4.78 -9.75
CA LEU A 153 4.64 3.91 -9.23
C LEU A 153 5.22 2.52 -8.95
N TYR A 154 6.20 2.48 -8.05
CA TYR A 154 7.11 1.34 -7.86
C TYR A 154 6.61 0.24 -6.93
N HIS A 155 5.40 0.36 -6.40
CA HIS A 155 4.65 -0.67 -5.70
C HIS A 155 3.23 -0.75 -6.25
N LEU A 156 2.61 -1.92 -6.12
CA LEU A 156 1.25 -2.14 -6.58
C LEU A 156 0.24 -1.18 -5.94
N ASP A 157 0.41 -0.86 -4.67
CA ASP A 157 -0.45 0.08 -3.93
C ASP A 157 -0.37 1.53 -4.43
N CYS A 158 0.58 1.84 -5.32
CA CYS A 158 0.60 3.13 -6.01
C CYS A 158 -0.40 3.19 -7.18
N SER A 159 -0.82 2.05 -7.71
CA SER A 159 -1.59 1.94 -8.96
C SER A 159 -2.87 1.13 -8.86
N ILE A 160 -3.02 0.30 -7.82
CA ILE A 160 -4.18 -0.57 -7.61
C ILE A 160 -4.66 -0.48 -6.16
N PHE A 161 -5.96 -0.20 -5.99
CA PHE A 161 -6.62 -0.17 -4.69
C PHE A 161 -7.97 -0.89 -4.73
N PRO A 162 -8.10 -2.08 -4.10
CA PRO A 162 -9.38 -2.76 -3.95
C PRO A 162 -10.34 -1.94 -3.10
N LEU A 163 -11.41 -1.43 -3.70
CA LEU A 163 -12.39 -0.59 -3.03
C LEU A 163 -13.47 -1.43 -2.33
N THR A 164 -14.01 -2.40 -3.04
CA THR A 164 -14.99 -3.37 -2.52
C THR A 164 -14.63 -4.77 -3.02
N TYR A 165 -15.40 -5.79 -2.65
CA TYR A 165 -15.24 -7.13 -3.23
C TYR A 165 -15.56 -7.19 -4.73
N GLU A 166 -16.27 -6.18 -5.25
CA GLU A 166 -16.70 -6.14 -6.65
C GLU A 166 -15.93 -5.11 -7.48
N LYS A 167 -15.36 -4.08 -6.83
CA LYS A 167 -14.75 -2.91 -7.49
C LYS A 167 -13.34 -2.65 -7.04
N THR A 168 -12.47 -2.40 -8.00
CA THR A 168 -11.07 -2.06 -7.77
C THR A 168 -10.69 -0.80 -8.56
N ILE A 169 -10.06 0.16 -7.91
CA ILE A 169 -9.46 1.32 -8.57
C ILE A 169 -8.14 0.86 -9.19
N VAL A 170 -7.95 1.15 -10.47
CA VAL A 170 -6.78 0.70 -11.24
C VAL A 170 -6.30 1.81 -12.18
N CYS A 171 -5.02 2.08 -12.17
CA CYS A 171 -4.38 2.91 -13.20
C CYS A 171 -4.07 2.03 -14.42
N THR A 172 -5.03 1.95 -15.37
CA THR A 172 -4.88 1.03 -16.52
C THR A 172 -3.83 1.49 -17.53
N GLU A 173 -3.47 2.78 -17.55
CA GLU A 173 -2.47 3.34 -18.48
C GLU A 173 -1.09 2.70 -18.37
N ILE A 174 -0.74 2.17 -17.18
CA ILE A 174 0.58 1.56 -16.93
C ILE A 174 0.58 0.04 -17.12
N LEU A 175 -0.57 -0.56 -17.36
CA LEU A 175 -0.74 -2.00 -17.50
C LEU A 175 -0.86 -2.41 -18.98
N SER A 176 -0.46 -3.62 -19.29
CA SER A 176 -0.73 -4.19 -20.59
C SER A 176 -2.22 -4.51 -20.77
N SER A 177 -2.71 -4.49 -22.02
CA SER A 177 -4.10 -4.86 -22.32
C SER A 177 -4.48 -6.30 -21.88
N LYS A 178 -3.49 -7.17 -21.70
CA LYS A 178 -3.70 -8.52 -21.18
C LYS A 178 -3.96 -8.47 -19.67
N GLU A 179 -3.14 -7.75 -18.92
CA GLU A 179 -3.29 -7.59 -17.47
C GLU A 179 -4.62 -6.91 -17.11
N VAL A 180 -4.98 -5.85 -17.84
CA VAL A 180 -6.30 -5.20 -17.67
C VAL A 180 -7.44 -6.20 -17.82
N LYS A 181 -7.45 -7.02 -18.88
CA LYS A 181 -8.47 -8.05 -19.07
C LYS A 181 -8.50 -9.12 -17.99
N GLU A 182 -7.33 -9.49 -17.46
CA GLU A 182 -7.23 -10.45 -16.34
C GLU A 182 -7.82 -9.88 -15.05
N ILE A 183 -7.63 -8.57 -14.80
CA ILE A 183 -8.26 -7.87 -13.67
C ILE A 183 -9.78 -7.73 -13.90
N GLU A 184 -10.21 -7.27 -15.09
CA GLU A 184 -11.63 -7.13 -15.44
C GLU A 184 -12.41 -8.45 -15.32
N ALA A 185 -11.75 -9.59 -15.50
CA ALA A 185 -12.38 -10.91 -15.34
C ALA A 185 -12.75 -11.26 -13.89
N VAL A 186 -12.25 -10.51 -12.91
CA VAL A 186 -12.45 -10.79 -11.47
C VAL A 186 -13.01 -9.60 -10.68
N THR A 187 -12.97 -8.38 -11.21
CA THR A 187 -13.47 -7.18 -10.54
C THR A 187 -13.90 -6.12 -11.55
N GLU A 188 -14.86 -5.27 -11.19
CA GLU A 188 -15.18 -4.06 -11.95
C GLU A 188 -14.06 -3.02 -11.74
N ILE A 189 -13.47 -2.54 -12.84
CA ILE A 189 -12.40 -1.53 -12.76
C ILE A 189 -13.00 -0.13 -12.69
N ILE A 190 -12.58 0.64 -11.68
CA ILE A 190 -12.71 2.09 -11.66
C ILE A 190 -11.38 2.63 -12.17
N ASP A 191 -11.36 3.07 -13.43
CA ASP A 191 -10.14 3.53 -14.08
C ASP A 191 -9.72 4.92 -13.61
N ILE A 192 -8.41 5.08 -13.41
CA ILE A 192 -7.77 6.35 -13.13
C ILE A 192 -6.57 6.55 -14.04
N SER A 193 -6.27 7.81 -14.35
CA SER A 193 -5.08 8.19 -15.10
C SER A 193 -3.80 8.07 -14.27
N ARG A 194 -2.66 8.02 -14.95
CA ARG A 194 -1.35 8.07 -14.29
C ARG A 194 -1.17 9.36 -13.47
N ASP A 195 -1.66 10.50 -13.97
CA ASP A 195 -1.59 11.78 -13.26
C ASP A 195 -2.42 11.80 -11.97
N GLU A 196 -3.52 11.02 -11.90
CA GLU A 196 -4.30 10.83 -10.68
C GLU A 196 -3.62 9.82 -9.73
N ALA A 197 -2.90 8.83 -10.24
CA ALA A 197 -2.18 7.84 -9.45
C ALA A 197 -0.92 8.43 -8.78
N LEU A 198 -0.15 9.26 -9.50
CA LEU A 198 1.12 9.83 -9.03
C LEU A 198 1.06 10.54 -7.67
N PRO A 199 0.05 11.36 -7.33
CA PRO A 199 -0.07 11.94 -6.00
C PRO A 199 -0.60 10.97 -4.94
N GLY A 200 -0.70 9.66 -5.25
CA GLY A 200 -1.01 8.60 -4.30
C GLY A 200 -2.50 8.31 -4.12
N LEU A 201 -3.31 8.39 -5.19
CA LEU A 201 -4.74 8.06 -5.11
C LEU A 201 -4.96 6.62 -4.64
N CYS A 202 -4.28 5.65 -5.23
CA CYS A 202 -4.38 4.24 -4.86
C CYS A 202 -3.71 3.90 -3.54
N ASN A 203 -2.80 4.76 -3.05
CA ASN A 203 -2.16 4.58 -1.73
C ASN A 203 -3.14 4.96 -0.61
N SER A 204 -4.25 4.26 -0.61
CA SER A 204 -5.40 4.45 0.27
C SER A 204 -5.63 3.22 1.14
N VAL A 205 -6.36 3.41 2.24
CA VAL A 205 -6.76 2.33 3.14
C VAL A 205 -8.27 2.40 3.36
N ARG A 206 -8.95 1.24 3.27
CA ARG A 206 -10.36 1.13 3.63
C ARG A 206 -10.51 0.74 5.10
N LEU A 207 -11.26 1.52 5.86
CA LEU A 207 -11.62 1.22 7.25
C LEU A 207 -13.13 1.35 7.44
N GLY A 208 -13.84 0.24 7.46
CA GLY A 208 -15.30 0.23 7.50
C GLY A 208 -15.91 0.95 6.29
N ASN A 209 -16.66 2.04 6.55
CA ASN A 209 -17.22 2.91 5.52
C ASN A 209 -16.32 4.10 5.13
N TYR A 210 -15.06 4.11 5.59
CA TYR A 210 -14.11 5.18 5.27
C TYR A 210 -13.09 4.73 4.23
N ILE A 211 -12.73 5.66 3.33
CA ILE A 211 -11.49 5.65 2.56
C ILE A 211 -10.54 6.64 3.23
N LEU A 212 -9.37 6.16 3.64
CA LEU A 212 -8.32 6.95 4.26
C LEU A 212 -7.24 7.22 3.22
N ASN A 213 -6.85 8.48 3.05
CA ASN A 213 -5.75 8.85 2.16
C ASN A 213 -4.96 10.03 2.74
N GLY A 214 -3.70 10.16 2.34
CA GLY A 214 -2.87 11.32 2.67
C GLY A 214 -3.21 12.51 1.78
N SER A 215 -3.22 13.73 2.34
CA SER A 215 -3.32 14.95 1.54
C SER A 215 -2.52 16.09 2.16
N HIS A 216 -1.63 16.66 1.37
CA HIS A 216 -0.82 17.81 1.76
C HIS A 216 -1.21 19.11 1.04
N ILE A 217 -2.45 19.17 0.52
CA ILE A 217 -2.95 20.30 -0.28
C ILE A 217 -2.81 21.66 0.40
N HIS A 218 -2.92 21.68 1.74
CA HIS A 218 -2.81 22.93 2.52
C HIS A 218 -1.38 23.48 2.59
N GLU A 219 -0.38 22.66 2.27
CA GLU A 219 1.03 23.03 2.27
C GLU A 219 1.51 23.47 0.88
N LEU A 220 0.74 23.13 -0.15
CA LEU A 220 1.09 23.46 -1.52
C LEU A 220 0.67 24.88 -1.90
N LYS A 221 1.53 25.54 -2.66
CA LYS A 221 1.23 26.87 -3.20
C LYS A 221 0.16 26.74 -4.29
N ARG A 222 -0.96 27.45 -4.10
CA ARG A 222 -2.04 27.52 -5.10
C ARG A 222 -1.52 27.95 -6.47
N GLY A 223 -1.98 27.25 -7.52
CA GLY A 223 -1.61 27.54 -8.91
C GLY A 223 -0.34 26.82 -9.40
N THR A 224 0.38 26.10 -8.52
CA THR A 224 1.46 25.21 -8.95
C THR A 224 0.92 23.90 -9.51
N GLU A 225 1.75 23.17 -10.26
CA GLU A 225 1.40 21.86 -10.81
C GLU A 225 1.05 20.87 -9.70
N ASN A 226 1.92 20.79 -8.68
CA ASN A 226 1.68 19.90 -7.52
C ASN A 226 0.34 20.18 -6.83
N TYR A 227 -0.03 21.47 -6.67
CA TYR A 227 -1.35 21.83 -6.12
C TYR A 227 -2.50 21.35 -7.00
N ARG A 228 -2.36 21.44 -8.34
CA ARG A 228 -3.40 20.99 -9.27
C ARG A 228 -3.56 19.48 -9.24
N LEU A 229 -2.46 18.72 -9.24
CA LEU A 229 -2.48 17.27 -9.16
C LEU A 229 -3.09 16.78 -7.82
N GLU A 230 -2.66 17.38 -6.72
CA GLU A 230 -3.20 17.03 -5.39
C GLU A 230 -4.70 17.35 -5.28
N LEU A 231 -5.13 18.48 -5.81
CA LEU A 231 -6.55 18.86 -5.84
C LEU A 231 -7.37 17.91 -6.73
N ALA A 232 -6.83 17.51 -7.88
CA ALA A 232 -7.49 16.57 -8.79
C ALA A 232 -7.65 15.19 -8.12
N LYS A 233 -6.59 14.68 -7.47
CA LYS A 233 -6.64 13.44 -6.67
C LYS A 233 -7.73 13.50 -5.61
N ASN A 234 -7.75 14.55 -4.79
CA ASN A 234 -8.72 14.66 -3.70
C ASN A 234 -10.16 14.68 -4.22
N ARG A 235 -10.44 15.44 -5.29
CA ARG A 235 -11.77 15.47 -5.92
C ARG A 235 -12.17 14.11 -6.50
N LYS A 236 -11.26 13.45 -7.19
CA LYS A 236 -11.52 12.11 -7.73
C LYS A 236 -11.85 11.12 -6.63
N LEU A 237 -11.12 11.16 -5.50
CA LEU A 237 -11.42 10.32 -4.33
C LEU A 237 -12.77 10.67 -3.71
N GLU A 238 -13.14 11.96 -3.62
CA GLU A 238 -14.45 12.41 -3.14
C GLU A 238 -15.58 11.85 -4.01
N ASP A 239 -15.44 11.95 -5.35
CA ASP A 239 -16.41 11.41 -6.31
C ASP A 239 -16.52 9.88 -6.17
N ILE A 240 -15.40 9.16 -6.17
CA ILE A 240 -15.38 7.70 -6.00
C ILE A 240 -16.02 7.29 -4.67
N ALA A 241 -15.70 7.98 -3.57
CA ALA A 241 -16.27 7.70 -2.26
C ALA A 241 -17.79 7.89 -2.26
N ALA A 242 -18.28 9.02 -2.78
CA ALA A 242 -19.70 9.35 -2.86
C ALA A 242 -20.48 8.33 -3.71
N ASP A 243 -19.96 7.98 -4.89
CA ASP A 243 -20.60 7.04 -5.82
C ASP A 243 -20.69 5.61 -5.27
N ASN A 244 -19.82 5.26 -4.31
CA ASN A 244 -19.76 3.92 -3.73
C ASN A 244 -20.17 3.87 -2.24
N GLY A 245 -20.73 4.95 -1.68
CA GLY A 245 -21.27 4.98 -0.33
C GLY A 245 -20.22 5.01 0.77
N PHE A 246 -19.03 5.53 0.49
CA PHE A 246 -17.96 5.74 1.47
C PHE A 246 -17.85 7.20 1.89
N GLU A 247 -17.24 7.40 3.04
CA GLU A 247 -16.76 8.69 3.51
C GLU A 247 -15.25 8.80 3.26
N LEU A 248 -14.80 9.95 2.75
CA LEU A 248 -13.37 10.21 2.56
C LEU A 248 -12.79 10.89 3.81
N ALA A 249 -11.72 10.33 4.36
CA ALA A 249 -10.94 10.93 5.43
C ALA A 249 -9.51 11.22 4.94
N LEU A 250 -9.19 12.51 4.81
CA LEU A 250 -7.87 12.97 4.36
C LEU A 250 -7.01 13.37 5.57
N PHE A 251 -5.78 12.88 5.60
CA PHE A 251 -4.77 13.17 6.63
C PHE A 251 -3.59 13.92 6.01
N ASN A 252 -3.13 14.95 6.72
CA ASN A 252 -1.92 15.70 6.33
C ASN A 252 -0.73 15.24 7.15
#